data_d06402f650486a461e3efd8c4b087825
#
_entry.id   d06402f650486a461e3efd8c4b087825
#
_cell.length_a   1.000
_cell.length_b   1.000
_cell.length_c   1.000
_cell.angle_alpha   90.00
_cell.angle_beta   90.00
_cell.angle_gamma   90.00
#
_symmetry.space_group_name_H-M   'P 1'
#
loop_
_entity.id
_entity.type
_entity.pdbx_description
1 polymer ?
#
loop_
_entity_poly.entity_id
_entity_poly.type
_entity_poly.pdbx_seq_one_letter_code
_entity_poly.pdbx_strand_id
1 'polypeptide(L)'
;MPVSYTHLIGAGIITTALRAGLASADSVAAAVAAMTTLNDFGARIAGEHGAGAMTDVTGFGLLGHLHKMVLASGMDAAVDAGAVPILHGAIELAGQGIASGGGQRNLEWVRPHLDAAAATDVTLRLLSDPQTSGGLLIGLARDETRVALGRLHDAGLEAAVIGEVSRGTGRIALV
;
A
#
# COMPACT_ATOMS: atom_id res chain seq x y z
N MET A 1 -13.01 -8.55 7.99
CA MET A 1 -12.88 -8.77 6.53
C MET A 1 -11.45 -8.45 6.13
N PRO A 2 -10.73 -9.37 5.47
CA PRO A 2 -9.35 -9.12 5.03
C PRO A 2 -9.24 -7.96 4.03
N VAL A 3 -8.11 -7.25 4.08
CA VAL A 3 -7.69 -6.25 3.10
C VAL A 3 -6.40 -6.72 2.45
N SER A 4 -6.38 -6.75 1.12
CA SER A 4 -5.22 -7.13 0.33
C SER A 4 -4.70 -5.93 -0.47
N TYR A 5 -3.39 -5.95 -0.77
CA TYR A 5 -2.74 -5.00 -1.65
C TYR A 5 -1.99 -5.73 -2.76
N THR A 6 -2.06 -5.25 -4.01
CA THR A 6 -1.66 -6.01 -5.20
C THR A 6 -0.30 -5.66 -5.79
N HIS A 7 0.40 -4.67 -5.26
CA HIS A 7 1.69 -4.20 -5.79
C HIS A 7 2.69 -3.98 -4.65
N LEU A 8 3.85 -3.38 -5.00
CA LEU A 8 4.86 -2.97 -4.03
C LEU A 8 4.82 -1.45 -3.83
N ILE A 9 5.04 -0.99 -2.60
CA ILE A 9 5.14 0.44 -2.28
C ILE A 9 6.59 0.91 -2.22
N GLY A 10 6.82 2.24 -2.34
CA GLY A 10 8.15 2.85 -2.25
C GLY A 10 8.58 3.60 -3.52
N ALA A 11 7.69 3.73 -4.52
CA ALA A 11 8.02 4.38 -5.79
C ALA A 11 8.41 5.86 -5.62
N GLY A 12 7.75 6.60 -4.71
CA GLY A 12 8.07 8.00 -4.43
C GLY A 12 9.44 8.15 -3.75
N ILE A 13 9.79 7.26 -2.82
CA ILE A 13 11.12 7.21 -2.18
C ILE A 13 12.20 6.94 -3.21
N ILE A 14 12.03 5.89 -4.05
CA ILE A 14 13.01 5.51 -5.07
C ILE A 14 13.20 6.63 -6.09
N THR A 15 12.13 7.25 -6.58
CA THR A 15 12.21 8.36 -7.54
C THR A 15 12.82 9.62 -6.92
N THR A 16 12.62 9.85 -5.62
CA THR A 16 13.30 10.93 -4.89
C THR A 16 14.80 10.65 -4.77
N ALA A 17 15.17 9.42 -4.40
CA ALA A 17 16.56 8.99 -4.33
C ALA A 17 17.25 9.04 -5.71
N LEU A 18 16.56 8.67 -6.78
CA LEU A 18 17.07 8.76 -8.16
C LEU A 18 17.47 10.20 -8.52
N ARG A 19 16.63 11.19 -8.20
CA ARG A 19 16.95 12.61 -8.43
C ARG A 19 18.18 13.08 -7.64
N ALA A 20 18.43 12.46 -6.48
CA ALA A 20 19.59 12.74 -5.63
C ALA A 20 20.85 11.92 -6.02
N GLY A 21 20.78 11.04 -7.01
CA GLY A 21 21.87 10.15 -7.42
C GLY A 21 22.16 9.03 -6.42
N LEU A 22 21.18 8.65 -5.56
CA LEU A 22 21.33 7.67 -4.48
C LEU A 22 20.66 6.32 -4.76
N ALA A 23 19.77 6.24 -5.75
CA ALA A 23 19.07 5.01 -6.09
C ALA A 23 19.97 4.08 -6.94
N SER A 24 19.96 2.78 -6.62
CA SER A 24 20.61 1.78 -7.47
C SER A 24 19.83 1.55 -8.77
N ALA A 25 20.50 1.07 -9.80
CA ALA A 25 19.86 0.71 -11.07
C ALA A 25 18.75 -0.34 -10.86
N ASP A 26 18.98 -1.32 -9.98
CA ASP A 26 18.03 -2.39 -9.69
C ASP A 26 16.78 -1.85 -9.00
N SER A 27 16.92 -0.93 -8.02
CA SER A 27 15.78 -0.28 -7.37
C SER A 27 14.94 0.54 -8.36
N VAL A 28 15.61 1.25 -9.27
CA VAL A 28 14.93 2.02 -10.33
C VAL A 28 14.19 1.09 -11.29
N ALA A 29 14.82 -0.01 -11.72
CA ALA A 29 14.19 -1.00 -12.60
C ALA A 29 12.95 -1.63 -11.94
N ALA A 30 13.04 -1.99 -10.64
CA ALA A 30 11.90 -2.52 -9.88
C ALA A 30 10.76 -1.50 -9.77
N ALA A 31 11.08 -0.23 -9.52
CA ALA A 31 10.06 0.83 -9.47
C ALA A 31 9.39 1.04 -10.83
N VAL A 32 10.15 1.03 -11.94
CA VAL A 32 9.59 1.13 -13.29
C VAL A 32 8.67 -0.06 -13.59
N ALA A 33 9.10 -1.28 -13.27
CA ALA A 33 8.28 -2.48 -13.47
C ALA A 33 6.95 -2.36 -12.71
N ALA A 34 6.98 -1.98 -11.43
CA ALA A 34 5.76 -1.79 -10.64
C ALA A 34 4.85 -0.70 -11.22
N MET A 35 5.40 0.46 -11.62
CA MET A 35 4.62 1.56 -12.20
C MET A 35 4.01 1.25 -13.56
N THR A 36 4.55 0.27 -14.29
CA THR A 36 4.04 -0.15 -15.62
C THR A 36 3.13 -1.37 -15.56
N THR A 37 3.01 -2.01 -14.40
CA THR A 37 2.06 -3.10 -14.18
C THR A 37 0.64 -2.55 -14.08
N LEU A 38 -0.26 -3.04 -14.92
CA LEU A 38 -1.64 -2.56 -14.97
C LEU A 38 -2.51 -3.19 -13.87
N ASN A 39 -3.48 -2.42 -13.39
CA ASN A 39 -4.45 -2.85 -12.38
C ASN A 39 -5.65 -3.62 -12.95
N ASP A 40 -5.76 -3.77 -14.26
CA ASP A 40 -6.93 -4.34 -14.96
C ASP A 40 -7.23 -5.78 -14.51
N PHE A 41 -6.20 -6.62 -14.42
CA PHE A 41 -6.35 -8.00 -13.99
C PHE A 41 -6.75 -8.09 -12.51
N GLY A 42 -6.12 -7.30 -11.65
CA GLY A 42 -6.44 -7.22 -10.23
C GLY A 42 -7.88 -6.72 -10.00
N ALA A 43 -8.30 -5.70 -10.71
CA ALA A 43 -9.67 -5.18 -10.65
C ALA A 43 -10.72 -6.21 -11.10
N ARG A 44 -10.42 -6.98 -12.16
CA ARG A 44 -11.30 -8.05 -12.63
C ARG A 44 -11.44 -9.16 -11.59
N ILE A 45 -10.33 -9.66 -11.03
CA ILE A 45 -10.37 -10.67 -9.97
C ILE A 45 -11.15 -10.16 -8.76
N ALA A 46 -10.91 -8.93 -8.30
CA ALA A 46 -11.64 -8.34 -7.20
C ALA A 46 -13.15 -8.33 -7.45
N GLY A 47 -13.57 -7.96 -8.66
CA GLY A 47 -14.99 -7.97 -9.06
C GLY A 47 -15.60 -9.37 -9.10
N GLU A 48 -14.89 -10.36 -9.68
CA GLU A 48 -15.34 -11.75 -9.77
C GLU A 48 -15.51 -12.40 -8.38
N HIS A 49 -14.71 -11.96 -7.38
CA HIS A 49 -14.77 -12.44 -6.00
C HIS A 49 -15.59 -11.53 -5.06
N GLY A 50 -16.39 -10.61 -5.62
CA GLY A 50 -17.34 -9.82 -4.85
C GLY A 50 -16.68 -8.85 -3.86
N ALA A 51 -15.63 -8.14 -4.30
CA ALA A 51 -14.98 -7.12 -3.47
C ALA A 51 -16.00 -6.09 -2.95
N GLY A 52 -16.07 -5.93 -1.62
CA GLY A 52 -16.96 -4.96 -0.98
C GLY A 52 -16.47 -3.51 -1.09
N ALA A 53 -15.17 -3.32 -1.26
CA ALA A 53 -14.54 -2.03 -1.50
C ALA A 53 -13.21 -2.23 -2.26
N MET A 54 -12.85 -1.28 -3.12
CA MET A 54 -11.59 -1.28 -3.84
C MET A 54 -11.18 0.17 -4.17
N THR A 55 -9.88 0.45 -4.11
CA THR A 55 -9.29 1.70 -4.59
C THR A 55 -7.86 1.45 -5.06
N ASP A 56 -7.41 2.21 -6.06
CA ASP A 56 -5.99 2.30 -6.38
C ASP A 56 -5.24 3.14 -5.33
N VAL A 57 -3.97 2.85 -5.16
CA VAL A 57 -3.07 3.59 -4.27
C VAL A 57 -2.18 4.49 -5.09
N THR A 58 -2.36 5.80 -4.94
CA THR A 58 -1.61 6.80 -5.71
C THR A 58 -1.04 7.90 -4.80
N GLY A 59 -1.33 9.15 -5.06
CA GLY A 59 -0.70 10.32 -4.45
C GLY A 59 -0.83 10.45 -2.93
N PHE A 60 -1.83 9.82 -2.29
CA PHE A 60 -2.00 9.86 -0.83
C PHE A 60 -1.26 8.73 -0.09
N GLY A 61 -0.56 7.84 -0.79
CA GLY A 61 0.09 6.68 -0.21
C GLY A 61 -0.91 5.62 0.30
N LEU A 62 -0.38 4.50 0.79
CA LEU A 62 -1.21 3.40 1.26
C LEU A 62 -2.16 3.82 2.40
N LEU A 63 -1.62 4.49 3.43
CA LEU A 63 -2.42 4.92 4.60
C LEU A 63 -3.51 5.91 4.22
N GLY A 64 -3.22 6.87 3.33
CA GLY A 64 -4.20 7.87 2.92
C GLY A 64 -5.35 7.28 2.12
N HIS A 65 -5.07 6.38 1.17
CA HIS A 65 -6.10 5.71 0.39
C HIS A 65 -6.90 4.72 1.25
N LEU A 66 -6.22 3.96 2.14
CA LEU A 66 -6.90 3.07 3.08
C LEU A 66 -7.85 3.84 4.00
N HIS A 67 -7.39 4.97 4.58
CA HIS A 67 -8.25 5.81 5.43
C HIS A 67 -9.52 6.25 4.71
N LYS A 68 -9.40 6.75 3.47
CA LYS A 68 -10.56 7.15 2.67
C LYS A 68 -11.51 5.98 2.41
N MET A 69 -10.96 4.81 2.08
CA MET A 69 -11.74 3.60 1.80
C MET A 69 -12.51 3.13 3.04
N VAL A 70 -11.85 3.02 4.21
CA VAL A 70 -12.49 2.54 5.44
C VAL A 70 -13.48 3.55 6.00
N LEU A 71 -13.19 4.85 5.93
CA LEU A 71 -14.10 5.92 6.34
C LEU A 71 -15.41 5.88 5.52
N ALA A 72 -15.29 5.79 4.19
CA ALA A 72 -16.45 5.71 3.29
C ALA A 72 -17.30 4.44 3.51
N SER A 73 -16.66 3.37 4.02
CA SER A 73 -17.30 2.07 4.29
C SER A 73 -17.83 1.92 5.73
N GLY A 74 -17.63 2.93 6.60
CA GLY A 74 -17.98 2.83 8.03
C GLY A 74 -17.18 1.75 8.77
N MET A 75 -15.89 1.60 8.44
CA MET A 75 -14.99 0.58 8.96
C MET A 75 -13.75 1.22 9.60
N ASP A 76 -13.07 0.46 10.45
CA ASP A 76 -11.68 0.67 10.90
C ASP A 76 -10.78 -0.42 10.31
N ALA A 77 -9.48 -0.16 10.21
CA ALA A 77 -8.49 -1.13 9.72
C ALA A 77 -7.42 -1.42 10.76
N ALA A 78 -7.04 -2.70 10.90
CA ALA A 78 -5.79 -3.13 11.52
C ALA A 78 -4.86 -3.61 10.39
N VAL A 79 -3.69 -2.99 10.28
CA VAL A 79 -2.71 -3.25 9.21
C VAL A 79 -1.45 -3.86 9.81
N ASP A 80 -1.09 -5.05 9.35
CA ASP A 80 0.23 -5.62 9.57
C ASP A 80 1.22 -4.93 8.63
N ALA A 81 1.99 -4.00 9.19
CA ALA A 81 2.97 -3.23 8.43
C ALA A 81 4.08 -4.12 7.82
N GLY A 82 4.37 -5.25 8.45
CA GLY A 82 5.36 -6.24 7.97
C GLY A 82 4.86 -7.05 6.77
N ALA A 83 3.54 -7.15 6.59
CA ALA A 83 2.93 -7.86 5.47
C ALA A 83 2.80 -7.00 4.20
N VAL A 84 3.03 -5.69 4.27
CA VAL A 84 2.94 -4.81 3.10
C VAL A 84 4.12 -5.05 2.17
N PRO A 85 3.90 -5.42 0.89
CA PRO A 85 4.98 -5.62 -0.07
C PRO A 85 5.71 -4.31 -0.39
N ILE A 86 7.05 -4.34 -0.36
CA ILE A 86 7.88 -3.14 -0.52
C ILE A 86 8.89 -3.35 -1.64
N LEU A 87 9.08 -2.33 -2.46
CA LEU A 87 10.06 -2.29 -3.55
C LEU A 87 11.48 -2.47 -3.02
N HIS A 88 12.27 -3.26 -3.76
CA HIS A 88 13.68 -3.47 -3.45
C HIS A 88 14.44 -2.13 -3.29
N GLY A 89 15.19 -1.99 -2.21
CA GLY A 89 15.98 -0.80 -1.87
C GLY A 89 15.17 0.33 -1.22
N ALA A 90 13.82 0.29 -1.20
CA ALA A 90 13.03 1.37 -0.62
C ALA A 90 13.17 1.46 0.90
N ILE A 91 13.33 0.33 1.61
CA ILE A 91 13.53 0.29 3.06
C ILE A 91 14.85 0.96 3.43
N GLU A 92 15.92 0.61 2.76
CA GLU A 92 17.26 1.15 2.98
C GLU A 92 17.31 2.66 2.71
N LEU A 93 16.70 3.10 1.62
CA LEU A 93 16.60 4.52 1.27
C LEU A 93 15.77 5.30 2.31
N ALA A 94 14.65 4.77 2.74
CA ALA A 94 13.84 5.37 3.81
C ALA A 94 14.62 5.44 5.14
N GLY A 95 15.42 4.39 5.45
CA GLY A 95 16.31 4.35 6.62
C GLY A 95 17.42 5.39 6.58
N GLN A 96 17.90 5.75 5.39
CA GLN A 96 18.86 6.84 5.15
C GLN A 96 18.20 8.23 5.24
N GLY A 97 16.90 8.30 5.53
CA GLY A 97 16.16 9.56 5.66
C GLY A 97 15.57 10.07 4.34
N ILE A 98 15.66 9.32 3.25
CA ILE A 98 15.01 9.71 1.99
C ILE A 98 13.49 9.63 2.17
N ALA A 99 12.83 10.74 1.88
CA ALA A 99 11.39 10.89 1.92
C ALA A 99 10.94 11.86 0.84
N SER A 100 9.80 11.59 0.22
CA SER A 100 9.18 12.58 -0.67
C SER A 100 8.43 13.65 0.15
N GLY A 101 8.43 14.88 -0.32
CA GLY A 101 7.63 15.94 0.33
C GLY A 101 6.12 15.64 0.32
N GLY A 102 5.66 14.81 -0.62
CA GLY A 102 4.30 14.29 -0.63
C GLY A 102 4.04 13.33 0.53
N GLY A 103 4.96 12.40 0.79
CA GLY A 103 4.83 11.43 1.87
C GLY A 103 4.74 12.06 3.25
N GLN A 104 5.52 13.09 3.51
CA GLN A 104 5.44 13.83 4.77
C GLN A 104 4.05 14.48 4.96
N ARG A 105 3.54 15.18 3.95
CA ARG A 105 2.20 15.77 4.00
C ARG A 105 1.09 14.73 4.16
N ASN A 106 1.22 13.57 3.49
CA ASN A 106 0.29 12.46 3.63
C ASN A 106 0.26 11.92 5.06
N LEU A 107 1.43 11.74 5.68
CA LEU A 107 1.54 11.29 7.07
C LEU A 107 0.90 12.30 8.04
N GLU A 108 1.20 13.58 7.88
CA GLU A 108 0.60 14.64 8.69
C GLU A 108 -0.93 14.64 8.58
N TRP A 109 -1.45 14.46 7.37
CA TRP A 109 -2.88 14.43 7.10
C TRP A 109 -3.59 13.22 7.72
N VAL A 110 -2.99 12.00 7.65
CA VAL A 110 -3.62 10.78 8.18
C VAL A 110 -3.41 10.61 9.69
N ARG A 111 -2.41 11.26 10.28
CA ARG A 111 -2.01 11.11 11.68
C ARG A 111 -3.15 11.20 12.72
N PRO A 112 -4.16 12.08 12.60
CA PRO A 112 -5.28 12.12 13.55
C PRO A 112 -6.13 10.84 13.58
N HIS A 113 -6.04 10.02 12.54
CA HIS A 113 -6.83 8.80 12.34
C HIS A 113 -5.98 7.52 12.49
N LEU A 114 -4.68 7.67 12.82
CA LEU A 114 -3.69 6.61 12.84
C LEU A 114 -3.24 6.31 14.27
N ASP A 115 -3.37 5.05 14.68
CA ASP A 115 -2.64 4.50 15.83
C ASP A 115 -1.39 3.77 15.28
N ALA A 116 -0.24 4.32 15.60
CA ALA A 116 1.05 3.86 15.09
C ALA A 116 2.08 3.68 16.20
N ALA A 117 1.64 3.36 17.42
CA ALA A 117 2.52 3.24 18.58
C ALA A 117 3.63 2.18 18.40
N ALA A 118 3.37 1.15 17.59
CA ALA A 118 4.34 0.08 17.29
C ALA A 118 5.18 0.35 16.01
N ALA A 119 4.89 1.41 15.25
CA ALA A 119 5.53 1.66 13.96
C ALA A 119 6.81 2.50 14.09
N THR A 120 7.82 2.15 13.29
CA THR A 120 9.04 2.96 13.16
C THR A 120 8.83 4.15 12.20
N ASP A 121 9.71 5.14 12.28
CA ASP A 121 9.71 6.26 11.32
C ASP A 121 9.90 5.78 9.88
N VAL A 122 10.70 4.73 9.66
CA VAL A 122 10.90 4.11 8.34
C VAL A 122 9.59 3.53 7.82
N THR A 123 8.88 2.78 8.65
CA THR A 123 7.57 2.23 8.33
C THR A 123 6.58 3.32 7.95
N LEU A 124 6.50 4.38 8.75
CA LEU A 124 5.59 5.50 8.49
C LEU A 124 5.91 6.23 7.18
N ARG A 125 7.20 6.42 6.86
CA ARG A 125 7.64 6.99 5.58
C ARG A 125 7.19 6.14 4.39
N LEU A 126 7.41 4.81 4.48
CA LEU A 126 7.04 3.87 3.41
C LEU A 126 5.52 3.83 3.19
N LEU A 127 4.74 3.66 4.26
CA LEU A 127 3.28 3.53 4.16
C LEU A 127 2.57 4.83 3.73
N SER A 128 3.21 5.99 3.94
CA SER A 128 2.71 7.30 3.52
C SER A 128 3.27 7.76 2.17
N ASP A 129 4.23 7.00 1.58
CA ASP A 129 4.90 7.37 0.34
C ASP A 129 3.91 7.42 -0.84
N PRO A 130 3.83 8.55 -1.58
CA PRO A 130 2.99 8.62 -2.76
C PRO A 130 3.45 7.64 -3.83
N GLN A 131 2.49 6.93 -4.42
CA GLN A 131 2.74 6.00 -5.49
C GLN A 131 2.36 6.61 -6.84
N THR A 132 3.16 6.31 -7.86
CA THR A 132 2.81 6.53 -9.26
C THR A 132 2.33 5.21 -9.83
N SER A 133 1.10 5.16 -10.35
CA SER A 133 0.49 3.92 -10.85
C SER A 133 0.61 2.76 -9.85
N GLY A 134 0.25 3.01 -8.59
CA GLY A 134 0.31 1.95 -7.56
C GLY A 134 -0.82 0.94 -7.71
N GLY A 135 -0.76 -0.11 -6.89
CA GLY A 135 -1.68 -1.23 -6.94
C GLY A 135 -3.04 -0.96 -6.30
N LEU A 136 -3.83 -1.99 -6.18
CA LEU A 136 -5.17 -1.96 -5.61
C LEU A 136 -5.18 -2.36 -4.15
N LEU A 137 -5.87 -1.59 -3.32
CA LEU A 137 -6.41 -2.03 -2.04
C LEU A 137 -7.76 -2.70 -2.30
N ILE A 138 -7.93 -3.92 -1.81
CA ILE A 138 -9.12 -4.74 -2.07
C ILE A 138 -9.63 -5.30 -0.74
N GLY A 139 -10.88 -5.03 -0.39
CA GLY A 139 -11.60 -5.65 0.73
C GLY A 139 -12.44 -6.82 0.25
N LEU A 140 -12.11 -8.04 0.67
CA LEU A 140 -12.79 -9.28 0.28
C LEU A 140 -13.35 -10.02 1.50
N ALA A 141 -14.41 -10.81 1.29
CA ALA A 141 -14.85 -11.78 2.28
C ALA A 141 -13.72 -12.79 2.58
N ARG A 142 -13.68 -13.32 3.82
CA ARG A 142 -12.56 -14.17 4.28
C ARG A 142 -12.41 -15.46 3.47
N ASP A 143 -13.51 -16.06 3.07
CA ASP A 143 -13.58 -17.28 2.25
C ASP A 143 -13.11 -17.05 0.81
N GLU A 144 -13.36 -15.87 0.25
CA GLU A 144 -12.94 -15.49 -1.10
C GLU A 144 -11.47 -15.06 -1.17
N THR A 145 -10.92 -14.51 -0.09
CA THR A 145 -9.57 -13.88 -0.07
C THR A 145 -8.48 -14.86 -0.52
N ARG A 146 -8.50 -16.11 -0.05
CA ARG A 146 -7.45 -17.08 -0.38
C ARG A 146 -7.45 -17.46 -1.86
N VAL A 147 -8.63 -17.61 -2.45
CA VAL A 147 -8.77 -17.97 -3.88
C VAL A 147 -8.36 -16.78 -4.75
N ALA A 148 -8.84 -15.57 -4.42
CA ALA A 148 -8.48 -14.36 -5.13
C ALA A 148 -6.96 -14.11 -5.09
N LEU A 149 -6.33 -14.27 -3.92
CA LEU A 149 -4.88 -14.10 -3.76
C LEU A 149 -4.08 -15.08 -4.63
N GLY A 150 -4.49 -16.36 -4.66
CA GLY A 150 -3.86 -17.34 -5.54
C GLY A 150 -3.93 -16.95 -7.01
N ARG A 151 -5.08 -16.48 -7.47
CA ARG A 151 -5.25 -16.00 -8.86
C ARG A 151 -4.42 -14.75 -9.17
N LEU A 152 -4.25 -13.85 -8.21
CA LEU A 152 -3.38 -12.68 -8.36
C LEU A 152 -1.91 -13.11 -8.52
N HIS A 153 -1.45 -14.07 -7.70
CA HIS A 153 -0.10 -14.64 -7.81
C HIS A 153 0.12 -15.38 -9.14
N ASP A 154 -0.85 -16.18 -9.57
CA ASP A 154 -0.79 -16.88 -10.87
C ASP A 154 -0.70 -15.90 -12.05
N ALA A 155 -1.19 -14.68 -11.87
CA ALA A 155 -1.05 -13.58 -12.83
C ALA A 155 0.27 -12.80 -12.70
N GLY A 156 1.16 -13.21 -11.77
CA GLY A 156 2.45 -12.55 -11.54
C GLY A 156 2.37 -11.26 -10.73
N LEU A 157 1.26 -11.00 -10.01
CA LEU A 157 1.13 -9.83 -9.15
C LEU A 157 1.69 -10.13 -7.75
N GLU A 158 2.44 -9.19 -7.18
CA GLU A 158 3.01 -9.24 -5.83
C GLU A 158 1.93 -8.90 -4.77
N ALA A 159 0.87 -9.71 -4.72
CA ALA A 159 -0.26 -9.43 -3.85
C ALA A 159 -0.10 -10.04 -2.46
N ALA A 160 -0.52 -9.31 -1.42
CA ALA A 160 -0.52 -9.79 -0.04
C ALA A 160 -1.79 -9.37 0.71
N VAL A 161 -2.21 -10.18 1.68
CA VAL A 161 -3.16 -9.75 2.71
C VAL A 161 -2.37 -8.90 3.70
N ILE A 162 -2.72 -7.63 3.81
CA ILE A 162 -1.99 -6.65 4.63
C ILE A 162 -2.72 -6.29 5.92
N GLY A 163 -3.91 -6.84 6.16
CA GLY A 163 -4.67 -6.55 7.38
C GLY A 163 -6.12 -6.96 7.30
N GLU A 164 -6.88 -6.46 8.25
CA GLU A 164 -8.32 -6.72 8.37
C GLU A 164 -9.09 -5.44 8.68
N VAL A 165 -10.36 -5.40 8.26
CA VAL A 165 -11.28 -4.34 8.65
C VAL A 165 -12.43 -4.87 9.50
N SER A 166 -12.89 -4.01 10.41
CA SER A 166 -14.05 -4.21 11.28
C SER A 166 -14.93 -2.95 11.26
N ARG A 167 -16.15 -3.03 11.78
CA ARG A 167 -17.01 -1.84 11.91
C ARG A 167 -16.29 -0.77 12.72
N GLY A 168 -16.38 0.50 12.25
CA GLY A 168 -15.66 1.59 12.88
C GLY A 168 -15.96 2.95 12.28
N THR A 169 -15.04 3.87 12.46
CA THR A 169 -15.18 5.31 12.16
C THR A 169 -14.08 5.85 11.24
N GLY A 170 -13.33 4.98 10.57
CA GLY A 170 -12.26 5.35 9.65
C GLY A 170 -10.87 5.35 10.30
N ARG A 171 -10.69 4.73 11.48
CA ARG A 171 -9.37 4.66 12.12
C ARG A 171 -8.52 3.55 11.53
N ILE A 172 -7.20 3.74 11.59
CA ILE A 172 -6.21 2.74 11.20
C ILE A 172 -5.32 2.47 12.40
N ALA A 173 -5.09 1.20 12.72
CA ALA A 173 -4.07 0.75 13.67
C ALA A 173 -2.98 -0.02 12.91
N LEU A 174 -1.70 0.31 13.16
CA LEU A 174 -0.55 -0.48 12.72
C LEU A 174 -0.19 -1.48 13.81
N VAL A 175 -0.12 -2.77 13.45
CA VAL A 175 0.11 -3.90 14.36
C VAL A 175 1.34 -4.70 13.92
#